data_a5b09a48ac3f315efccc399d95e856d9
#
_entry.id   a5b09a48ac3f315efccc399d95e856d9
#
_cell.length_a   1.000
_cell.length_b   1.000
_cell.length_c   1.000
_cell.angle_alpha   90.00
_cell.angle_beta   90.00
_cell.angle_gamma   90.00
#
_symmetry.space_group_name_H-M   'P 1'
#
loop_
_entity.id
_entity.type
_entity.pdbx_description
1 polymer ?
#
loop_
_entity_poly.entity_id
_entity_poly.type
_entity_poly.pdbx_seq_one_letter_code
_entity_poly.pdbx_strand_id
1 'polypeptide(L)'
;MPDFSVKRLLPVRKYRLKTELLLANIGHLLRREAYYCNALSGKSDYNICVNSDMTVSCNCADIDGSGHIGDLSVNTLEEIFRGRTATKFRERLSRGIFPIGRCAVCRELMKTDRAAAKFFLSNYSTPKRGIMVENTVQCNLQCLNCQRKSILKTRKKLRMSLGDMEKVAQSIKSSNIGVISFFNLGEPFLSDTIYEELSILKKHNPDTAIYVSTNGLHLKQGKKMEAALLADYIFVSLDGATNESVNKYQVGGNFETTYKNIKDLISLRNSRNQVKPVVDWKYVVFSWNDSQAEIEKAVELAQAAKLDILSFWPGEGTPAQISTRFKNDEYFHHLGAASWKGREFDFRK
;
A
#
# COMPACT_ATOMS: atom_id res chain seq x y z
N MET A 1 28.75 21.59 17.49
CA MET A 1 27.31 21.40 17.25
C MET A 1 26.96 19.99 17.68
N PRO A 2 26.05 19.77 18.64
CA PRO A 2 25.80 18.45 19.19
C PRO A 2 24.94 17.63 18.21
N ASP A 3 25.43 16.44 17.91
CA ASP A 3 24.80 15.37 17.13
C ASP A 3 23.51 14.89 17.83
N PHE A 4 22.36 15.30 17.34
CA PHE A 4 21.05 14.77 17.77
C PHE A 4 20.81 13.41 17.12
N SER A 5 21.45 12.38 17.65
CA SER A 5 21.25 11.01 17.20
C SER A 5 19.78 10.58 17.32
N VAL A 6 19.20 10.15 16.22
CA VAL A 6 17.84 9.59 16.08
C VAL A 6 17.50 8.49 17.12
N LYS A 7 18.51 7.90 17.78
CA LYS A 7 18.35 6.87 18.80
C LYS A 7 17.65 7.33 20.10
N ARG A 8 17.65 8.62 20.42
CA ARG A 8 16.98 9.15 21.65
C ARG A 8 15.48 9.43 21.47
N LEU A 9 14.99 9.53 20.23
CA LEU A 9 13.56 9.84 19.97
C LEU A 9 12.64 8.62 20.00
N LEU A 10 13.16 7.41 19.80
CA LEU A 10 12.37 6.17 19.73
C LEU A 10 11.63 5.82 21.05
N PRO A 11 12.24 5.86 22.23
CA PRO A 11 11.53 5.57 23.48
C PRO A 11 10.47 6.63 23.80
N VAL A 12 10.77 7.92 23.58
CA VAL A 12 9.83 9.03 23.84
C VAL A 12 8.59 8.92 22.95
N ARG A 13 8.76 8.58 21.66
CA ARG A 13 7.65 8.37 20.73
C ARG A 13 6.77 7.18 21.12
N LYS A 14 7.38 6.08 21.59
CA LYS A 14 6.64 4.90 22.06
C LYS A 14 5.82 5.18 23.32
N TYR A 15 6.36 5.92 24.28
CA TYR A 15 5.64 6.35 25.48
C TYR A 15 4.55 7.36 25.14
N ARG A 16 4.82 8.33 24.28
CA ARG A 16 3.85 9.31 23.79
C ARG A 16 2.65 8.63 23.13
N LEU A 17 2.89 7.67 22.21
CA LEU A 17 1.81 6.88 21.58
C LEU A 17 0.98 6.09 22.60
N LYS A 18 1.59 5.54 23.64
CA LYS A 18 0.86 4.84 24.73
C LYS A 18 0.00 5.80 25.53
N THR A 19 0.53 6.98 25.86
CA THR A 19 -0.20 8.01 26.61
C THR A 19 -1.36 8.57 25.77
N GLU A 20 -1.12 8.88 24.52
CA GLU A 20 -2.15 9.34 23.57
C GLU A 20 -3.27 8.29 23.40
N LEU A 21 -2.90 7.01 23.31
CA LEU A 21 -3.89 5.91 23.26
C LEU A 21 -4.71 5.81 24.56
N LEU A 22 -4.07 5.97 25.70
CA LEU A 22 -4.76 5.94 27.01
C LEU A 22 -5.75 7.10 27.15
N LEU A 23 -5.31 8.32 26.82
CA LEU A 23 -6.16 9.52 26.87
C LEU A 23 -7.33 9.44 25.88
N ALA A 24 -7.07 8.96 24.64
CA ALA A 24 -8.13 8.72 23.67
C ALA A 24 -9.16 7.71 24.20
N ASN A 25 -8.71 6.58 24.76
CA ASN A 25 -9.61 5.57 25.29
C ASN A 25 -10.45 6.09 26.48
N ILE A 26 -9.88 6.89 27.37
CA ILE A 26 -10.63 7.54 28.46
C ILE A 26 -11.69 8.49 27.87
N GLY A 27 -11.32 9.32 26.90
CA GLY A 27 -12.25 10.25 26.26
C GLY A 27 -13.43 9.52 25.56
N HIS A 28 -13.18 8.41 24.90
CA HIS A 28 -14.21 7.61 24.24
C HIS A 28 -15.14 6.90 25.24
N LEU A 29 -14.61 6.41 26.36
CA LEU A 29 -15.41 5.82 27.44
C LEU A 29 -16.40 6.85 28.04
N LEU A 30 -15.93 8.07 28.29
CA LEU A 30 -16.75 9.17 28.80
C LEU A 30 -17.87 9.57 27.82
N ARG A 31 -17.60 9.55 26.50
CA ARG A 31 -18.59 9.89 25.46
C ARG A 31 -19.50 8.73 25.08
N ARG A 32 -19.34 7.55 25.65
CA ARG A 32 -20.07 6.31 25.30
C ARG A 32 -19.98 5.95 23.82
N GLU A 33 -18.92 6.34 23.15
CA GLU A 33 -18.66 6.03 21.73
C GLU A 33 -18.37 4.56 21.55
N ALA A 34 -18.75 4.02 20.39
CA ALA A 34 -18.40 2.66 19.95
C ALA A 34 -17.88 2.70 18.52
N TYR A 35 -17.16 1.68 18.14
CA TYR A 35 -16.51 1.58 16.82
C TYR A 35 -16.63 0.18 16.25
N TYR A 36 -16.53 0.08 14.94
CA TYR A 36 -16.16 -1.15 14.24
C TYR A 36 -15.03 -0.86 13.24
N CYS A 37 -14.42 -1.91 12.72
CA CYS A 37 -13.33 -1.82 11.75
C CYS A 37 -13.76 -2.45 10.43
N ASN A 38 -13.75 -1.71 9.32
CA ASN A 38 -14.06 -2.24 7.99
C ASN A 38 -13.14 -3.40 7.61
N ALA A 39 -11.83 -3.30 7.90
CA ALA A 39 -10.88 -4.38 7.61
C ALA A 39 -11.26 -5.66 8.35
N LEU A 40 -11.52 -5.60 9.67
CA LEU A 40 -11.91 -6.76 10.47
C LEU A 40 -13.36 -7.22 10.24
N SER A 41 -14.15 -6.45 9.50
CA SER A 41 -15.51 -6.83 9.06
C SER A 41 -15.52 -7.41 7.64
N GLY A 42 -14.37 -7.51 6.97
CA GLY A 42 -14.25 -8.00 5.60
C GLY A 42 -14.66 -7.00 4.51
N LYS A 43 -14.82 -5.72 4.86
CA LYS A 43 -15.28 -4.66 3.94
C LYS A 43 -14.17 -3.78 3.37
N SER A 44 -12.92 -3.98 3.78
CA SER A 44 -11.76 -3.23 3.29
C SER A 44 -11.40 -3.60 1.86
N ASP A 45 -10.94 -2.61 1.11
CA ASP A 45 -10.49 -2.79 -0.26
C ASP A 45 -9.08 -3.43 -0.36
N TYR A 46 -8.19 -3.20 0.63
CA TYR A 46 -6.80 -3.70 0.58
C TYR A 46 -6.05 -3.70 1.92
N ASN A 47 -6.64 -3.22 3.03
CA ASN A 47 -5.86 -3.00 4.26
C ASN A 47 -5.42 -4.28 4.97
N ILE A 48 -6.13 -5.40 4.83
CA ILE A 48 -5.60 -6.69 5.31
C ILE A 48 -4.37 -7.03 4.50
N CYS A 49 -3.24 -7.21 5.19
CA CYS A 49 -1.96 -7.50 4.55
C CYS A 49 -1.42 -8.85 4.97
N VAL A 50 -1.11 -9.70 3.99
CA VAL A 50 -0.25 -10.87 4.18
C VAL A 50 1.19 -10.41 3.99
N ASN A 51 1.94 -10.44 5.07
CA ASN A 51 3.32 -9.97 5.14
C ASN A 51 4.29 -11.01 4.56
N SER A 52 5.51 -10.59 4.23
CA SER A 52 6.55 -11.44 3.64
C SER A 52 6.92 -12.67 4.49
N ASP A 53 6.64 -12.64 5.78
CA ASP A 53 6.85 -13.75 6.72
C ASP A 53 5.58 -14.55 7.02
N MET A 54 4.54 -14.42 6.19
CA MET A 54 3.24 -15.07 6.28
C MET A 54 2.36 -14.59 7.44
N THR A 55 2.82 -13.65 8.26
CA THR A 55 1.95 -13.03 9.26
C THR A 55 0.87 -12.18 8.60
N VAL A 56 -0.30 -12.09 9.20
CA VAL A 56 -1.42 -11.31 8.69
C VAL A 56 -1.67 -10.12 9.60
N SER A 57 -1.59 -8.91 9.02
CA SER A 57 -1.85 -7.65 9.72
C SER A 57 -3.20 -7.06 9.32
N CYS A 58 -3.90 -6.47 10.29
CA CYS A 58 -5.19 -5.79 10.06
C CYS A 58 -5.04 -4.45 9.32
N ASN A 59 -3.80 -4.00 9.08
CA ASN A 59 -3.50 -2.74 8.41
C ASN A 59 -2.18 -2.85 7.63
N CYS A 60 -2.17 -2.36 6.41
CA CYS A 60 -0.98 -2.35 5.53
C CYS A 60 0.18 -1.51 6.09
N ALA A 61 -0.10 -0.53 6.94
CA ALA A 61 0.89 0.31 7.62
C ALA A 61 1.18 -0.16 9.07
N ASP A 62 1.11 -1.45 9.33
CA ASP A 62 1.47 -2.05 10.63
C ASP A 62 3.00 -2.10 10.78
N ILE A 63 3.58 -0.95 11.09
CA ILE A 63 5.03 -0.75 11.15
C ILE A 63 5.69 -1.27 12.44
N ASP A 64 4.92 -1.55 13.47
CA ASP A 64 5.38 -2.01 14.78
C ASP A 64 4.91 -3.43 15.13
N GLY A 65 4.16 -4.07 14.24
CA GLY A 65 3.60 -5.42 14.41
C GLY A 65 2.42 -5.49 15.40
N SER A 66 1.93 -4.35 15.89
CA SER A 66 0.81 -4.33 16.86
C SER A 66 -0.54 -4.73 16.24
N GLY A 67 -0.66 -4.60 14.93
CA GLY A 67 -1.84 -4.99 14.15
C GLY A 67 -1.87 -6.44 13.69
N HIS A 68 -0.92 -7.25 14.12
CA HIS A 68 -0.82 -8.66 13.77
C HIS A 68 -2.02 -9.45 14.33
N ILE A 69 -2.78 -10.12 13.46
CA ILE A 69 -4.00 -10.85 13.81
C ILE A 69 -3.88 -12.37 13.64
N GLY A 70 -2.86 -12.86 12.95
CA GLY A 70 -2.63 -14.29 12.74
C GLY A 70 -1.47 -14.60 11.81
N ASP A 71 -1.32 -15.87 11.45
CA ASP A 71 -0.23 -16.40 10.63
C ASP A 71 -0.79 -17.38 9.59
N LEU A 72 -0.65 -17.06 8.31
CA LEU A 72 -1.15 -17.82 7.20
C LEU A 72 -0.31 -19.08 6.90
N SER A 73 0.86 -19.22 7.51
CA SER A 73 1.66 -20.44 7.39
C SER A 73 1.03 -21.63 8.10
N VAL A 74 0.21 -21.36 9.13
CA VAL A 74 -0.41 -22.36 10.02
C VAL A 74 -1.94 -22.32 10.08
N ASN A 75 -2.55 -21.18 9.68
CA ASN A 75 -4.00 -20.98 9.73
C ASN A 75 -4.55 -20.55 8.37
N THR A 76 -5.81 -20.81 8.12
CA THR A 76 -6.57 -20.20 7.02
C THR A 76 -6.95 -18.75 7.35
N LEU A 77 -7.30 -17.94 6.34
CA LEU A 77 -7.82 -16.59 6.59
C LEU A 77 -9.09 -16.60 7.45
N GLU A 78 -9.95 -17.60 7.28
CA GLU A 78 -11.16 -17.73 8.08
C GLU A 78 -10.85 -17.99 9.56
N GLU A 79 -9.91 -18.90 9.85
CA GLU A 79 -9.46 -19.18 11.22
C GLU A 79 -8.80 -17.93 11.84
N ILE A 80 -8.01 -17.19 11.08
CA ILE A 80 -7.40 -15.93 11.54
C ILE A 80 -8.49 -14.91 11.91
N PHE A 81 -9.51 -14.75 11.08
CA PHE A 81 -10.60 -13.81 11.33
C PHE A 81 -11.50 -14.24 12.50
N ARG A 82 -11.66 -15.53 12.74
CA ARG A 82 -12.32 -16.11 13.91
C ARG A 82 -11.41 -16.19 15.13
N GLY A 83 -10.11 -16.03 14.92
CA GLY A 83 -9.08 -16.20 15.95
C GLY A 83 -9.18 -15.20 17.10
N ARG A 84 -8.54 -15.55 18.20
CA ARG A 84 -8.60 -14.80 19.47
C ARG A 84 -8.23 -13.32 19.32
N THR A 85 -7.20 -13.01 18.53
CA THR A 85 -6.72 -11.62 18.37
C THR A 85 -7.72 -10.76 17.62
N ALA A 86 -8.22 -11.23 16.48
CA ALA A 86 -9.21 -10.50 15.68
C ALA A 86 -10.53 -10.31 16.46
N THR A 87 -10.98 -11.35 17.19
CA THR A 87 -12.16 -11.28 18.05
C THR A 87 -11.97 -10.26 19.18
N LYS A 88 -10.83 -10.29 19.88
CA LYS A 88 -10.50 -9.32 20.94
C LYS A 88 -10.45 -7.88 20.42
N PHE A 89 -9.96 -7.68 19.18
CA PHE A 89 -9.93 -6.36 18.56
C PHE A 89 -11.36 -5.85 18.31
N ARG A 90 -12.25 -6.65 17.74
CA ARG A 90 -13.66 -6.31 17.53
C ARG A 90 -14.37 -6.02 18.84
N GLU A 91 -14.18 -6.85 19.88
CA GLU A 91 -14.77 -6.64 21.22
C GLU A 91 -14.33 -5.31 21.84
N ARG A 92 -13.03 -4.99 21.79
CA ARG A 92 -12.55 -3.72 22.33
C ARG A 92 -13.14 -2.53 21.61
N LEU A 93 -13.19 -2.56 20.27
CA LEU A 93 -13.79 -1.51 19.46
C LEU A 93 -15.29 -1.32 19.78
N SER A 94 -16.04 -2.40 19.94
CA SER A 94 -17.48 -2.30 20.29
C SER A 94 -17.72 -1.68 21.66
N ARG A 95 -16.73 -1.67 22.54
CA ARG A 95 -16.75 -1.02 23.87
C ARG A 95 -16.20 0.41 23.84
N GLY A 96 -15.81 0.93 22.66
CA GLY A 96 -15.17 2.24 22.53
C GLY A 96 -13.66 2.27 22.90
N ILE A 97 -13.01 1.11 22.94
CA ILE A 97 -11.59 0.98 23.33
C ILE A 97 -10.75 0.61 22.10
N PHE A 98 -9.76 1.43 21.79
CA PHE A 98 -8.84 1.13 20.70
C PHE A 98 -7.92 -0.04 21.07
N PRO A 99 -7.87 -1.12 20.27
CA PRO A 99 -6.97 -2.24 20.51
C PRO A 99 -5.48 -1.86 20.47
N ILE A 100 -5.12 -1.00 19.51
CA ILE A 100 -3.76 -0.56 19.22
C ILE A 100 -3.72 0.94 18.93
N GLY A 101 -2.58 1.59 19.11
CA GLY A 101 -2.43 3.03 18.87
C GLY A 101 -2.74 3.44 17.42
N ARG A 102 -2.47 2.56 16.46
CA ARG A 102 -2.75 2.81 15.04
C ARG A 102 -4.25 3.03 14.75
N CYS A 103 -5.15 2.46 15.54
CA CYS A 103 -6.59 2.64 15.35
C CYS A 103 -7.01 4.12 15.39
N ALA A 104 -6.33 4.97 16.19
CA ALA A 104 -6.66 6.39 16.31
C ALA A 104 -6.56 7.18 14.99
N VAL A 105 -5.75 6.70 14.04
CA VAL A 105 -5.51 7.34 12.73
C VAL A 105 -5.85 6.41 11.55
N CYS A 106 -6.44 5.26 11.84
CA CYS A 106 -6.77 4.27 10.83
C CYS A 106 -8.09 4.62 10.14
N ARG A 107 -8.09 4.60 8.80
CA ARG A 107 -9.27 4.93 7.99
C ARG A 107 -10.32 3.83 7.96
N GLU A 108 -9.93 2.62 8.36
CA GLU A 108 -10.85 1.49 8.49
C GLU A 108 -11.69 1.57 9.78
N LEU A 109 -11.34 2.49 10.68
CA LEU A 109 -12.08 2.69 11.91
C LEU A 109 -13.32 3.53 11.65
N MET A 110 -14.48 2.95 11.93
CA MET A 110 -15.78 3.59 11.76
C MET A 110 -16.43 3.82 13.12
N LYS A 111 -16.75 5.10 13.40
CA LYS A 111 -17.54 5.46 14.57
C LYS A 111 -19.00 5.05 14.36
N THR A 112 -19.63 4.50 15.40
CA THR A 112 -21.02 4.04 15.33
C THR A 112 -21.65 4.02 16.74
N ASP A 113 -22.93 3.70 16.81
CA ASP A 113 -23.60 3.39 18.08
C ASP A 113 -23.26 1.99 18.60
N ARG A 114 -23.60 1.73 19.87
CA ARG A 114 -23.26 0.45 20.52
C ARG A 114 -24.01 -0.76 19.94
N ALA A 115 -25.20 -0.57 19.43
CA ALA A 115 -26.00 -1.65 18.86
C ALA A 115 -25.38 -2.11 17.53
N ALA A 116 -25.08 -1.14 16.64
CA ALA A 116 -24.40 -1.40 15.39
C ALA A 116 -22.99 -1.98 15.60
N ALA A 117 -22.23 -1.47 16.59
CA ALA A 117 -20.92 -2.03 16.92
C ALA A 117 -21.01 -3.49 17.37
N LYS A 118 -22.02 -3.86 18.17
CA LYS A 118 -22.27 -5.24 18.59
C LYS A 118 -22.64 -6.13 17.41
N PHE A 119 -23.39 -5.61 16.43
CA PHE A 119 -23.71 -6.37 15.21
C PHE A 119 -22.46 -6.90 14.52
N PHE A 120 -21.39 -6.11 14.44
CA PHE A 120 -20.11 -6.51 13.82
C PHE A 120 -19.27 -7.46 14.66
N LEU A 121 -19.67 -7.84 15.88
CA LEU A 121 -19.00 -8.90 16.64
C LEU A 121 -19.24 -10.28 16.02
N SER A 122 -20.42 -10.51 15.46
CA SER A 122 -20.83 -11.78 14.85
C SER A 122 -20.98 -11.69 13.33
N ASN A 123 -21.19 -10.49 12.78
CA ASN A 123 -21.43 -10.27 11.36
C ASN A 123 -20.17 -9.73 10.68
N TYR A 124 -19.22 -10.59 10.44
CA TYR A 124 -17.97 -10.33 9.74
C TYR A 124 -17.63 -11.46 8.77
N SER A 125 -16.77 -11.20 7.83
CA SER A 125 -16.22 -12.17 6.89
C SER A 125 -14.72 -11.97 6.69
N THR A 126 -14.07 -12.89 6.02
CA THR A 126 -12.78 -12.62 5.37
C THR A 126 -12.92 -11.49 4.35
N PRO A 127 -11.83 -10.76 3.99
CA PRO A 127 -11.92 -9.71 2.98
C PRO A 127 -12.44 -10.30 1.66
N LYS A 128 -13.40 -9.61 1.04
CA LYS A 128 -13.98 -9.99 -0.26
C LYS A 128 -13.54 -9.06 -1.38
N ARG A 129 -13.38 -7.76 -1.07
CA ARG A 129 -13.01 -6.76 -2.07
C ARG A 129 -11.56 -6.90 -2.46
N GLY A 130 -10.65 -6.89 -1.49
CA GLY A 130 -9.23 -6.98 -1.79
C GLY A 130 -8.37 -7.34 -0.58
N ILE A 131 -7.15 -7.73 -0.88
CA ILE A 131 -6.11 -8.06 0.09
C ILE A 131 -4.77 -7.56 -0.41
N MET A 132 -3.90 -7.12 0.50
CA MET A 132 -2.52 -6.78 0.17
C MET A 132 -1.60 -7.97 0.39
N VAL A 133 -0.67 -8.19 -0.52
CA VAL A 133 0.35 -9.24 -0.46
C VAL A 133 1.73 -8.61 -0.59
N GLU A 134 2.51 -8.66 0.48
CA GLU A 134 3.90 -8.22 0.54
C GLU A 134 4.81 -9.41 0.21
N ASN A 135 5.14 -9.62 -1.07
CA ASN A 135 6.02 -10.72 -1.46
C ASN A 135 7.45 -10.56 -0.89
N THR A 136 7.89 -9.31 -0.72
CA THR A 136 9.18 -8.97 -0.13
C THR A 136 9.10 -7.63 0.59
N VAL A 137 9.88 -7.48 1.66
CA VAL A 137 10.13 -6.20 2.34
C VAL A 137 11.43 -5.55 1.90
N GLN A 138 12.19 -6.20 1.02
CA GLN A 138 13.41 -5.65 0.45
C GLN A 138 13.10 -4.58 -0.60
N CYS A 139 13.92 -3.55 -0.68
CA CYS A 139 13.81 -2.48 -1.67
C CYS A 139 15.20 -1.92 -1.99
N ASN A 140 15.44 -1.61 -3.24
CA ASN A 140 16.67 -0.98 -3.73
C ASN A 140 16.74 0.54 -3.48
N LEU A 141 15.62 1.17 -3.07
CA LEU A 141 15.56 2.59 -2.74
C LEU A 141 15.58 2.87 -1.23
N GLN A 142 15.93 4.10 -0.88
CA GLN A 142 15.93 4.62 0.48
C GLN A 142 15.07 5.89 0.60
N CYS A 143 13.81 5.80 0.15
CA CYS A 143 12.89 6.94 0.15
C CYS A 143 12.81 7.60 1.52
N LEU A 144 12.77 8.95 1.53
CA LEU A 144 13.00 9.79 2.70
C LEU A 144 12.06 9.48 3.87
N ASN A 145 10.75 9.32 3.63
CA ASN A 145 9.74 9.08 4.65
C ASN A 145 9.26 7.62 4.70
N CYS A 146 9.94 6.70 3.99
CA CYS A 146 9.51 5.30 3.93
C CYS A 146 9.67 4.59 5.28
N GLN A 147 8.60 3.98 5.76
CA GLN A 147 8.56 3.27 7.03
C GLN A 147 9.17 1.85 6.95
N ARG A 148 9.72 1.44 5.80
CA ARG A 148 10.32 0.12 5.59
C ARG A 148 11.38 -0.24 6.64
N LYS A 149 12.21 0.73 7.06
CA LYS A 149 13.23 0.52 8.11
C LYS A 149 12.64 0.02 9.44
N SER A 150 11.41 0.42 9.76
CA SER A 150 10.70 -0.05 10.96
C SER A 150 10.19 -1.47 10.77
N ILE A 151 9.61 -1.77 9.61
CA ILE A 151 9.06 -3.10 9.28
C ILE A 151 10.15 -4.17 9.23
N LEU A 152 11.35 -3.87 8.71
CA LEU A 152 12.48 -4.82 8.70
C LEU A 152 12.78 -5.44 10.08
N LYS A 153 12.44 -4.74 11.16
CA LYS A 153 12.64 -5.23 12.53
C LYS A 153 11.52 -6.14 13.04
N THR A 154 10.38 -6.15 12.36
CA THR A 154 9.19 -6.91 12.76
C THR A 154 9.02 -8.18 11.91
N ARG A 155 9.61 -8.23 10.70
CA ARG A 155 9.50 -9.39 9.82
C ARG A 155 10.53 -10.46 10.18
N LYS A 156 10.08 -11.69 10.36
CA LYS A 156 10.93 -12.87 10.59
C LYS A 156 11.58 -13.36 9.30
N LYS A 157 10.99 -13.04 8.15
CA LYS A 157 11.41 -13.46 6.83
C LYS A 157 11.26 -12.29 5.85
N LEU A 158 12.28 -12.00 5.06
CA LEU A 158 12.32 -10.82 4.22
C LEU A 158 11.59 -10.98 2.87
N ARG A 159 11.33 -12.21 2.44
CA ARG A 159 10.60 -12.53 1.20
C ARG A 159 9.83 -13.84 1.35
N MET A 160 8.72 -13.96 0.64
CA MET A 160 7.99 -15.20 0.49
C MET A 160 8.76 -16.19 -0.38
N SER A 161 8.62 -17.47 -0.11
CA SER A 161 8.98 -18.55 -1.03
C SER A 161 7.82 -18.83 -2.01
N LEU A 162 8.07 -19.58 -3.08
CA LEU A 162 7.01 -20.01 -3.97
C LEU A 162 5.97 -20.90 -3.24
N GLY A 163 6.39 -21.68 -2.25
CA GLY A 163 5.47 -22.45 -1.40
C GLY A 163 4.58 -21.56 -0.51
N ASP A 164 5.09 -20.42 -0.04
CA ASP A 164 4.25 -19.44 0.68
C ASP A 164 3.26 -18.80 -0.29
N MET A 165 3.72 -18.44 -1.50
CA MET A 165 2.86 -17.85 -2.52
C MET A 165 1.72 -18.77 -2.96
N GLU A 166 1.98 -20.09 -3.03
CA GLU A 166 0.95 -21.11 -3.29
C GLU A 166 -0.12 -21.12 -2.19
N LYS A 167 0.28 -21.07 -0.91
CA LYS A 167 -0.67 -20.97 0.23
C LYS A 167 -1.48 -19.68 0.18
N VAL A 168 -0.84 -18.56 -0.14
CA VAL A 168 -1.51 -17.25 -0.31
C VAL A 168 -2.54 -17.34 -1.43
N ALA A 169 -2.17 -17.86 -2.59
CA ALA A 169 -3.07 -18.00 -3.74
C ALA A 169 -4.29 -18.86 -3.43
N GLN A 170 -4.10 -19.98 -2.73
CA GLN A 170 -5.19 -20.86 -2.28
C GLN A 170 -6.11 -20.17 -1.27
N SER A 171 -5.55 -19.38 -0.35
CA SER A 171 -6.33 -18.63 0.64
C SER A 171 -7.17 -17.53 0.02
N ILE A 172 -6.65 -16.86 -1.03
CA ILE A 172 -7.37 -15.86 -1.82
C ILE A 172 -8.55 -16.53 -2.53
N LYS A 173 -8.30 -17.66 -3.20
CA LYS A 173 -9.33 -18.45 -3.88
C LYS A 173 -10.45 -18.89 -2.93
N SER A 174 -10.10 -19.50 -1.80
CA SER A 174 -11.08 -19.99 -0.82
C SER A 174 -11.90 -18.87 -0.18
N SER A 175 -11.33 -17.67 -0.07
CA SER A 175 -12.01 -16.48 0.43
C SER A 175 -12.77 -15.71 -0.65
N ASN A 176 -12.64 -16.07 -1.94
CA ASN A 176 -13.24 -15.37 -3.09
C ASN A 176 -12.94 -13.86 -3.10
N ILE A 177 -11.65 -13.53 -3.05
CA ILE A 177 -11.16 -12.14 -2.99
C ILE A 177 -11.06 -11.57 -4.42
N GLY A 178 -11.64 -10.39 -4.65
CA GLY A 178 -11.73 -9.79 -5.98
C GLY A 178 -10.46 -9.08 -6.47
N VAL A 179 -9.63 -8.55 -5.55
CA VAL A 179 -8.41 -7.80 -5.92
C VAL A 179 -7.23 -8.20 -5.04
N ILE A 180 -6.09 -8.40 -5.67
CA ILE A 180 -4.79 -8.57 -5.02
C ILE A 180 -3.98 -7.30 -5.22
N SER A 181 -3.68 -6.56 -4.14
CA SER A 181 -2.70 -5.48 -4.13
C SER A 181 -1.33 -6.09 -3.85
N PHE A 182 -0.59 -6.42 -4.91
CA PHE A 182 0.69 -7.12 -4.84
C PHE A 182 1.84 -6.14 -4.61
N PHE A 183 1.86 -5.53 -3.45
CA PHE A 183 2.86 -4.58 -2.97
C PHE A 183 2.65 -4.27 -1.49
N ASN A 184 3.65 -3.69 -0.84
CA ASN A 184 3.54 -2.94 0.41
C ASN A 184 4.71 -1.95 0.50
N LEU A 185 5.66 -2.15 1.42
CA LEU A 185 6.82 -1.26 1.59
C LEU A 185 8.11 -1.79 0.94
N GLY A 186 8.10 -2.99 0.35
CA GLY A 186 9.16 -3.53 -0.46
C GLY A 186 9.04 -3.14 -1.93
N GLU A 187 10.01 -3.59 -2.74
CA GLU A 187 9.97 -3.51 -4.19
C GLU A 187 9.69 -4.91 -4.77
N PRO A 188 8.49 -5.17 -5.30
CA PRO A 188 8.15 -6.52 -5.76
C PRO A 188 9.08 -7.07 -6.82
N PHE A 189 9.55 -6.23 -7.74
CA PHE A 189 10.43 -6.63 -8.85
C PHE A 189 11.89 -6.83 -8.44
N LEU A 190 12.24 -6.69 -7.14
CA LEU A 190 13.49 -7.21 -6.61
C LEU A 190 13.49 -8.75 -6.55
N SER A 191 12.32 -9.37 -6.44
CA SER A 191 12.21 -10.82 -6.47
C SER A 191 12.69 -11.38 -7.80
N ASP A 192 13.58 -12.39 -7.76
CA ASP A 192 14.02 -13.10 -8.95
C ASP A 192 12.99 -14.13 -9.44
N THR A 193 12.02 -14.46 -8.58
CA THR A 193 10.89 -15.38 -8.85
C THR A 193 9.58 -14.65 -9.09
N ILE A 194 9.61 -13.34 -9.39
CA ILE A 194 8.39 -12.51 -9.56
C ILE A 194 7.44 -13.05 -10.63
N TYR A 195 7.98 -13.64 -11.72
CA TYR A 195 7.16 -14.24 -12.77
C TYR A 195 6.40 -15.46 -12.26
N GLU A 196 7.09 -16.33 -11.57
CA GLU A 196 6.51 -17.52 -10.95
C GLU A 196 5.48 -17.16 -9.87
N GLU A 197 5.76 -16.14 -9.04
CA GLU A 197 4.86 -15.63 -8.00
C GLU A 197 3.54 -15.15 -8.60
N LEU A 198 3.58 -14.27 -9.61
CA LEU A 198 2.38 -13.75 -10.28
C LEU A 198 1.67 -14.83 -11.10
N SER A 199 2.41 -15.77 -11.71
CA SER A 199 1.83 -16.92 -12.41
C SER A 199 1.05 -17.82 -11.46
N ILE A 200 1.53 -18.10 -10.25
CA ILE A 200 0.82 -18.85 -9.22
C ILE A 200 -0.48 -18.14 -8.85
N LEU A 201 -0.43 -16.85 -8.59
CA LEU A 201 -1.62 -16.06 -8.25
C LEU A 201 -2.67 -16.11 -9.37
N LYS A 202 -2.28 -15.90 -10.62
CA LYS A 202 -3.19 -15.97 -11.78
C LYS A 202 -3.75 -17.36 -12.03
N LYS A 203 -2.92 -18.40 -11.88
CA LYS A 203 -3.35 -19.79 -12.07
C LYS A 203 -4.46 -20.19 -11.09
N HIS A 204 -4.35 -19.81 -9.82
CA HIS A 204 -5.34 -20.14 -8.81
C HIS A 204 -6.54 -19.20 -8.83
N ASN A 205 -6.36 -17.95 -9.27
CA ASN A 205 -7.34 -16.88 -9.19
C ASN A 205 -7.45 -16.14 -10.55
N PRO A 206 -7.91 -16.79 -11.63
CA PRO A 206 -7.91 -16.21 -12.98
C PRO A 206 -8.76 -14.93 -13.09
N ASP A 207 -9.86 -14.86 -12.33
CA ASP A 207 -10.80 -13.74 -12.36
C ASP A 207 -10.45 -12.63 -11.36
N THR A 208 -9.46 -12.86 -10.48
CA THR A 208 -9.02 -11.87 -9.51
C THR A 208 -8.06 -10.87 -10.16
N ALA A 209 -8.34 -9.58 -10.01
CA ALA A 209 -7.46 -8.54 -10.52
C ALA A 209 -6.18 -8.44 -9.68
N ILE A 210 -5.03 -8.33 -10.36
CA ILE A 210 -3.72 -8.13 -9.71
C ILE A 210 -3.24 -6.72 -10.00
N TYR A 211 -3.11 -5.92 -8.92
CA TYR A 211 -2.55 -4.58 -8.93
C TYR A 211 -1.14 -4.62 -8.35
N VAL A 212 -0.16 -4.09 -9.08
CA VAL A 212 1.24 -4.05 -8.64
C VAL A 212 1.67 -2.60 -8.48
N SER A 213 2.45 -2.29 -7.44
CA SER A 213 3.15 -1.01 -7.33
C SER A 213 4.65 -1.25 -7.29
N THR A 214 5.39 -0.51 -8.12
CA THR A 214 6.84 -0.67 -8.29
C THR A 214 7.51 0.69 -8.47
N ASN A 215 8.80 0.80 -8.09
CA ASN A 215 9.62 1.97 -8.45
C ASN A 215 10.14 1.91 -9.90
N GLY A 216 9.85 0.85 -10.63
CA GLY A 216 10.15 0.68 -12.05
C GLY A 216 11.60 0.42 -12.43
N LEU A 217 12.56 0.56 -11.51
CA LEU A 217 13.99 0.36 -11.83
C LEU A 217 14.33 -1.09 -12.23
N HIS A 218 13.55 -2.04 -11.75
CA HIS A 218 13.73 -3.46 -12.02
C HIS A 218 12.76 -4.03 -13.06
N LEU A 219 11.97 -3.21 -13.72
CA LEU A 219 11.19 -3.57 -14.91
C LEU A 219 12.12 -3.73 -16.13
N LYS A 220 13.03 -4.67 -16.05
CA LYS A 220 14.00 -4.96 -17.12
C LYS A 220 13.43 -5.99 -18.09
N GLN A 221 13.98 -6.04 -19.30
CA GLN A 221 13.64 -7.07 -20.29
C GLN A 221 13.77 -8.49 -19.72
N GLY A 222 13.12 -9.46 -20.36
CA GLY A 222 13.09 -10.85 -19.95
C GLY A 222 11.99 -11.14 -18.92
N LYS A 223 12.21 -12.09 -18.02
CA LYS A 223 11.18 -12.60 -17.09
C LYS A 223 10.48 -11.52 -16.24
N LYS A 224 11.16 -10.44 -15.87
CA LYS A 224 10.55 -9.37 -15.06
C LYS A 224 9.55 -8.55 -15.88
N MET A 225 9.84 -8.30 -17.15
CA MET A 225 8.91 -7.65 -18.05
C MET A 225 7.68 -8.56 -18.34
N GLU A 226 7.92 -9.85 -18.55
CA GLU A 226 6.85 -10.85 -18.68
C GLU A 226 5.98 -10.93 -17.43
N ALA A 227 6.59 -10.86 -16.25
CA ALA A 227 5.86 -10.80 -14.98
C ALA A 227 4.93 -9.57 -14.92
N ALA A 228 5.41 -8.41 -15.36
CA ALA A 228 4.61 -7.19 -15.40
C ALA A 228 3.37 -7.34 -16.28
N LEU A 229 3.46 -8.07 -17.40
CA LEU A 229 2.32 -8.33 -18.29
C LEU A 229 1.24 -9.27 -17.68
N LEU A 230 1.53 -9.95 -16.57
CA LEU A 230 0.54 -10.75 -15.83
C LEU A 230 -0.36 -9.89 -14.92
N ALA A 231 0.03 -8.65 -14.63
CA ALA A 231 -0.77 -7.74 -13.83
C ALA A 231 -1.96 -7.17 -14.63
N ASP A 232 -3.00 -6.75 -13.92
CA ASP A 232 -4.12 -6.01 -14.53
C ASP A 232 -3.87 -4.50 -14.47
N TYR A 233 -3.12 -4.04 -13.46
CA TYR A 233 -2.79 -2.63 -13.23
C TYR A 233 -1.41 -2.49 -12.60
N ILE A 234 -0.62 -1.54 -13.10
CA ILE A 234 0.71 -1.25 -12.55
C ILE A 234 0.81 0.24 -12.21
N PHE A 235 1.00 0.52 -10.93
CA PHE A 235 1.45 1.83 -10.46
C PHE A 235 2.98 1.88 -10.55
N VAL A 236 3.53 2.73 -11.39
CA VAL A 236 4.95 3.04 -11.37
C VAL A 236 5.17 4.30 -10.55
N SER A 237 5.72 4.13 -9.34
CA SER A 237 6.03 5.24 -8.44
C SER A 237 7.28 5.97 -8.92
N LEU A 238 7.09 7.17 -9.47
CA LEU A 238 8.15 8.01 -10.01
C LEU A 238 7.85 9.47 -9.66
N ASP A 239 8.46 9.98 -8.59
CA ASP A 239 8.05 11.19 -7.90
C ASP A 239 8.82 12.43 -8.40
N GLY A 240 8.82 12.63 -9.72
CA GLY A 240 9.45 13.74 -10.41
C GLY A 240 9.62 13.48 -11.89
N ALA A 241 9.91 14.56 -12.66
CA ALA A 241 10.16 14.52 -14.11
C ALA A 241 11.65 14.68 -14.46
N THR A 242 12.54 14.60 -13.46
CA THR A 242 14.00 14.66 -13.58
C THR A 242 14.67 13.79 -12.51
N ASN A 243 15.94 13.43 -12.72
CA ASN A 243 16.75 12.76 -11.69
C ASN A 243 16.86 13.59 -10.41
N GLU A 244 16.95 14.92 -10.54
CA GLU A 244 17.06 15.80 -9.39
C GLU A 244 15.80 15.75 -8.54
N SER A 245 14.62 15.93 -9.13
CA SER A 245 13.35 15.92 -8.41
C SER A 245 13.05 14.55 -7.80
N VAL A 246 13.29 13.47 -8.53
CA VAL A 246 13.11 12.08 -8.04
C VAL A 246 13.98 11.80 -6.83
N ASN A 247 15.29 12.11 -6.88
CA ASN A 247 16.22 11.78 -5.81
C ASN A 247 16.00 12.59 -4.52
N LYS A 248 15.29 13.70 -4.56
CA LYS A 248 14.91 14.43 -3.34
C LYS A 248 14.02 13.60 -2.39
N TYR A 249 13.26 12.65 -2.93
CA TYR A 249 12.45 11.73 -2.13
C TYR A 249 12.88 10.27 -2.30
N GLN A 250 12.97 9.80 -3.54
CA GLN A 250 13.31 8.41 -3.89
C GLN A 250 14.83 8.26 -4.00
N VAL A 251 15.54 8.38 -2.86
CA VAL A 251 17.01 8.29 -2.81
C VAL A 251 17.49 6.97 -3.41
N GLY A 252 18.36 7.07 -4.44
CA GLY A 252 18.81 5.97 -5.27
C GLY A 252 17.93 5.70 -6.49
N GLY A 253 16.90 6.54 -6.72
CA GLY A 253 16.07 6.51 -7.92
C GLY A 253 16.84 6.99 -9.17
N ASN A 254 16.38 6.57 -10.34
CA ASN A 254 16.89 7.04 -11.62
C ASN A 254 15.73 7.24 -12.59
N PHE A 255 15.46 8.50 -12.91
CA PHE A 255 14.34 8.90 -13.76
C PHE A 255 14.44 8.27 -15.15
N GLU A 256 15.59 8.43 -15.82
CA GLU A 256 15.78 7.97 -17.19
C GLU A 256 15.58 6.46 -17.32
N THR A 257 16.14 5.70 -16.36
CA THR A 257 16.00 4.24 -16.34
C THR A 257 14.56 3.84 -16.12
N THR A 258 13.88 4.42 -15.13
CA THR A 258 12.47 4.12 -14.85
C THR A 258 11.58 4.51 -16.03
N TYR A 259 11.75 5.71 -16.58
CA TYR A 259 10.97 6.19 -17.73
C TYR A 259 11.20 5.33 -18.98
N LYS A 260 12.45 4.91 -19.25
CA LYS A 260 12.75 3.95 -20.32
C LYS A 260 12.00 2.63 -20.10
N ASN A 261 12.07 2.08 -18.90
CA ASN A 261 11.42 0.80 -18.57
C ASN A 261 9.88 0.87 -18.71
N ILE A 262 9.27 2.01 -18.37
CA ILE A 262 7.84 2.28 -18.63
C ILE A 262 7.54 2.20 -20.12
N LYS A 263 8.31 2.89 -20.96
CA LYS A 263 8.12 2.88 -22.43
C LYS A 263 8.29 1.47 -23.00
N ASP A 264 9.30 0.74 -22.55
CA ASP A 264 9.54 -0.63 -23.00
C ASP A 264 8.35 -1.55 -22.64
N LEU A 265 7.79 -1.42 -21.42
CA LEU A 265 6.61 -2.19 -20.98
C LEU A 265 5.39 -1.89 -21.87
N ILE A 266 5.11 -0.60 -22.10
CA ILE A 266 3.97 -0.18 -22.94
C ILE A 266 4.17 -0.68 -24.38
N SER A 267 5.37 -0.54 -24.92
CA SER A 267 5.71 -1.03 -26.26
C SER A 267 5.51 -2.54 -26.38
N LEU A 268 6.00 -3.31 -25.42
CA LEU A 268 5.85 -4.78 -25.39
C LEU A 268 4.38 -5.18 -25.27
N ARG A 269 3.62 -4.57 -24.35
CA ARG A 269 2.18 -4.79 -24.21
C ARG A 269 1.43 -4.54 -25.52
N ASN A 270 1.69 -3.40 -26.15
CA ASN A 270 1.01 -2.99 -27.37
C ASN A 270 1.40 -3.88 -28.57
N SER A 271 2.66 -4.31 -28.67
CA SER A 271 3.11 -5.24 -29.72
C SER A 271 2.41 -6.60 -29.68
N ARG A 272 1.86 -6.95 -28.51
CA ARG A 272 1.07 -8.18 -28.30
C ARG A 272 -0.44 -7.96 -28.38
N ASN A 273 -0.88 -6.78 -28.79
CA ASN A 273 -2.29 -6.38 -28.81
C ASN A 273 -2.99 -6.57 -27.45
N GLN A 274 -2.26 -6.45 -26.34
CA GLN A 274 -2.81 -6.54 -25.00
C GLN A 274 -3.27 -5.16 -24.52
N VAL A 275 -4.42 -5.12 -23.85
CA VAL A 275 -4.96 -3.89 -23.21
C VAL A 275 -4.55 -3.78 -21.73
N LYS A 276 -3.98 -4.83 -21.17
CA LYS A 276 -3.49 -4.91 -19.79
C LYS A 276 -2.00 -5.25 -19.78
N PRO A 277 -1.29 -4.82 -18.75
CA PRO A 277 -1.73 -3.97 -17.63
C PRO A 277 -2.07 -2.54 -18.06
N VAL A 278 -2.99 -1.91 -17.32
CA VAL A 278 -3.08 -0.44 -17.30
C VAL A 278 -1.84 0.08 -16.58
N VAL A 279 -1.09 0.99 -17.21
CA VAL A 279 0.15 1.54 -16.67
C VAL A 279 -0.10 2.97 -16.20
N ASP A 280 0.03 3.18 -14.89
CA ASP A 280 -0.17 4.45 -14.22
C ASP A 280 1.17 4.98 -13.68
N TRP A 281 1.62 6.11 -14.20
CA TRP A 281 2.69 6.85 -13.56
C TRP A 281 2.13 7.54 -12.31
N LYS A 282 2.37 6.94 -11.16
CA LYS A 282 2.01 7.51 -9.87
C LYS A 282 3.06 8.52 -9.43
N TYR A 283 2.70 9.79 -9.45
CA TYR A 283 3.54 10.92 -9.08
C TYR A 283 3.09 11.48 -7.73
N VAL A 284 3.92 11.36 -6.70
CA VAL A 284 3.64 11.96 -5.39
C VAL A 284 4.15 13.39 -5.37
N VAL A 285 3.23 14.33 -5.12
CA VAL A 285 3.50 15.77 -5.18
C VAL A 285 3.98 16.27 -3.81
N PHE A 286 5.20 16.80 -3.81
CA PHE A 286 5.85 17.46 -2.69
C PHE A 286 6.13 18.92 -3.02
N SER A 287 6.56 19.72 -2.03
CA SER A 287 6.85 21.15 -2.23
C SER A 287 8.00 21.45 -3.21
N TRP A 288 8.84 20.47 -3.53
CA TRP A 288 10.01 20.65 -4.44
C TRP A 288 9.77 20.14 -5.86
N ASN A 289 8.67 19.44 -6.12
CA ASN A 289 8.32 18.91 -7.42
C ASN A 289 6.91 19.33 -7.88
N ASP A 290 6.36 20.40 -7.28
CA ASP A 290 5.02 20.90 -7.55
C ASP A 290 4.98 22.15 -8.45
N SER A 291 6.12 22.60 -8.98
CA SER A 291 6.14 23.75 -9.90
C SER A 291 5.34 23.45 -11.17
N GLN A 292 4.77 24.50 -11.79
CA GLN A 292 4.01 24.37 -13.03
C GLN A 292 4.84 23.68 -14.12
N ALA A 293 6.09 24.13 -14.31
CA ALA A 293 6.98 23.55 -15.30
C ALA A 293 7.30 22.07 -15.08
N GLU A 294 7.46 21.63 -13.81
CA GLU A 294 7.71 20.22 -13.47
C GLU A 294 6.48 19.34 -13.76
N ILE A 295 5.30 19.84 -13.42
CA ILE A 295 4.03 19.13 -13.66
C ILE A 295 3.72 19.04 -15.17
N GLU A 296 3.86 20.14 -15.92
CA GLU A 296 3.67 20.16 -17.38
C GLU A 296 4.64 19.20 -18.07
N LYS A 297 5.91 19.22 -17.67
CA LYS A 297 6.91 18.29 -18.16
C LYS A 297 6.53 16.82 -17.90
N ALA A 298 5.97 16.51 -16.73
CA ALA A 298 5.48 15.16 -16.44
C ALA A 298 4.33 14.75 -17.37
N VAL A 299 3.41 15.69 -17.67
CA VAL A 299 2.30 15.46 -18.61
C VAL A 299 2.81 15.21 -20.03
N GLU A 300 3.71 16.05 -20.54
CA GLU A 300 4.34 15.90 -21.85
C GLU A 300 5.05 14.53 -21.99
N LEU A 301 5.82 14.16 -20.97
CA LEU A 301 6.53 12.88 -20.93
C LEU A 301 5.56 11.70 -20.88
N ALA A 302 4.46 11.80 -20.12
CA ALA A 302 3.43 10.77 -20.06
C ALA A 302 2.77 10.55 -21.42
N GLN A 303 2.43 11.63 -22.13
CA GLN A 303 1.88 11.59 -23.47
C GLN A 303 2.88 10.99 -24.48
N ALA A 304 4.14 11.43 -24.43
CA ALA A 304 5.21 10.92 -25.31
C ALA A 304 5.49 9.41 -25.08
N ALA A 305 5.31 8.93 -23.87
CA ALA A 305 5.41 7.52 -23.52
C ALA A 305 4.16 6.68 -23.87
N LYS A 306 3.06 7.34 -24.30
CA LYS A 306 1.75 6.71 -24.49
C LYS A 306 1.25 5.99 -23.23
N LEU A 307 1.47 6.61 -22.08
CA LEU A 307 0.95 6.13 -20.81
C LEU A 307 -0.57 6.07 -20.82
N ASP A 308 -1.13 5.15 -20.05
CA ASP A 308 -2.58 5.08 -19.89
C ASP A 308 -3.07 6.14 -18.89
N ILE A 309 -2.33 6.32 -17.79
CA ILE A 309 -2.68 7.25 -16.70
C ILE A 309 -1.41 7.93 -16.16
N LEU A 310 -1.55 9.22 -15.83
CA LEU A 310 -0.63 9.94 -14.94
C LEU A 310 -1.44 10.41 -13.75
N SER A 311 -1.16 9.86 -12.56
CA SER A 311 -1.88 10.20 -11.34
C SER A 311 -1.02 10.99 -10.35
N PHE A 312 -1.55 12.12 -9.88
CA PHE A 312 -0.92 12.97 -8.87
C PHE A 312 -1.49 12.66 -7.49
N TRP A 313 -0.61 12.43 -6.52
CA TRP A 313 -0.97 12.05 -5.16
C TRP A 313 -0.36 13.00 -4.13
N PRO A 314 -1.07 13.33 -3.04
CA PRO A 314 -0.49 14.18 -2.01
C PRO A 314 0.66 13.49 -1.29
N GLY A 315 1.79 14.18 -1.17
CA GLY A 315 2.93 13.73 -0.36
C GLY A 315 2.61 13.79 1.14
N GLU A 316 3.20 12.87 1.90
CA GLU A 316 3.16 12.87 3.37
C GLU A 316 4.55 13.16 3.92
N GLY A 317 4.63 14.03 4.94
CA GLY A 317 5.91 14.42 5.52
C GLY A 317 5.79 15.55 6.53
N THR A 318 6.88 16.29 6.71
CA THR A 318 6.88 17.53 7.51
C THR A 318 6.12 18.64 6.76
N PRO A 319 5.65 19.68 7.46
CA PRO A 319 4.97 20.81 6.81
C PRO A 319 5.78 21.42 5.64
N ALA A 320 7.11 21.48 5.74
CA ALA A 320 7.98 21.98 4.68
C ALA A 320 8.06 21.07 3.43
N GLN A 321 7.72 19.81 3.56
CA GLN A 321 7.74 18.82 2.48
C GLN A 321 6.41 18.70 1.75
N ILE A 322 5.31 19.07 2.41
CA ILE A 322 3.96 18.93 1.86
C ILE A 322 3.69 20.04 0.86
N SER A 323 3.25 19.69 -0.33
CA SER A 323 2.78 20.66 -1.32
C SER A 323 1.50 21.35 -0.84
N THR A 324 1.56 22.66 -0.70
CA THR A 324 0.37 23.50 -0.47
C THR A 324 -0.41 23.67 -1.76
N ARG A 325 0.28 23.66 -2.90
CA ARG A 325 -0.30 23.79 -4.23
C ARG A 325 -1.26 22.67 -4.56
N PHE A 326 -0.90 21.40 -4.30
CA PHE A 326 -1.78 20.25 -4.57
C PHE A 326 -3.17 20.39 -3.94
N LYS A 327 -3.26 21.07 -2.78
CA LYS A 327 -4.54 21.26 -2.07
C LYS A 327 -5.34 22.43 -2.60
N ASN A 328 -4.67 23.50 -3.03
CA ASN A 328 -5.26 24.82 -3.22
C ASN A 328 -5.29 25.28 -4.67
N ASP A 329 -4.55 24.60 -5.57
CA ASP A 329 -4.45 25.00 -6.97
C ASP A 329 -5.62 24.42 -7.78
N GLU A 330 -6.35 25.29 -8.49
CA GLU A 330 -7.44 24.93 -9.39
C GLU A 330 -6.98 23.95 -10.49
N TYR A 331 -5.72 24.02 -10.91
CA TYR A 331 -5.16 23.10 -11.90
C TYR A 331 -5.40 21.61 -11.51
N PHE A 332 -5.10 21.24 -10.26
CA PHE A 332 -5.33 19.88 -9.80
C PHE A 332 -6.83 19.57 -9.56
N HIS A 333 -7.66 20.59 -9.35
CA HIS A 333 -9.10 20.41 -9.15
C HIS A 333 -9.84 20.07 -10.45
N HIS A 334 -9.29 20.47 -11.61
CA HIS A 334 -9.87 20.14 -12.92
C HIS A 334 -9.56 18.72 -13.39
N LEU A 335 -8.62 18.01 -12.73
CA LEU A 335 -8.27 16.65 -13.08
C LEU A 335 -9.29 15.65 -12.55
N GLY A 336 -9.43 14.53 -13.22
CA GLY A 336 -10.22 13.39 -12.78
C GLY A 336 -9.78 12.90 -11.39
N ALA A 337 -10.71 12.34 -10.60
CA ALA A 337 -10.36 11.73 -9.32
C ALA A 337 -9.70 10.38 -9.55
N ALA A 338 -8.44 10.24 -9.16
CA ALA A 338 -7.82 8.94 -8.96
C ALA A 338 -8.55 8.18 -7.84
N SER A 339 -8.44 6.85 -7.80
CA SER A 339 -9.19 5.94 -6.94
C SER A 339 -9.21 6.31 -5.46
N TRP A 340 -8.34 7.27 -5.05
CA TRP A 340 -8.27 7.70 -3.68
C TRP A 340 -7.74 9.12 -3.52
N LYS A 341 -7.73 10.03 -2.99
CA LYS A 341 -7.15 11.37 -2.75
C LYS A 341 -6.29 11.97 -3.89
N GLY A 342 -5.96 11.21 -4.92
CA GLY A 342 -5.19 11.66 -6.07
C GLY A 342 -6.04 12.37 -7.12
N ARG A 343 -5.36 12.95 -8.12
CA ARG A 343 -5.92 13.53 -9.33
C ARG A 343 -5.23 12.89 -10.52
N GLU A 344 -5.94 12.67 -11.64
CA GLU A 344 -5.36 11.95 -12.76
C GLU A 344 -5.69 12.56 -14.12
N PHE A 345 -4.73 12.43 -15.03
CA PHE A 345 -4.97 12.43 -16.46
C PHE A 345 -5.18 10.99 -16.91
N ASP A 346 -6.33 10.71 -17.49
CA ASP A 346 -6.63 9.43 -18.12
C ASP A 346 -6.53 9.61 -19.64
N PHE A 347 -5.44 9.09 -20.23
CA PHE A 347 -5.17 9.21 -21.69
C PHE A 347 -5.85 8.15 -22.53
N ARG A 348 -6.64 7.27 -21.94
CA ARG A 348 -7.40 6.23 -22.64
C ARG A 348 -8.75 6.75 -23.14
N LYS A 349 -9.17 7.93 -22.68
CA LYS A 349 -10.43 8.61 -23.03
C LYS A 349 -10.33 9.42 -24.29
#